data_6398aea365cf498afb41ba53f734444c
#
_entry.id   6398aea365cf498afb41ba53f734444c
#
_cell.length_a   1.000
_cell.length_b   1.000
_cell.length_c   1.000
_cell.angle_alpha   90.00
_cell.angle_beta   90.00
_cell.angle_gamma   90.00
#
_symmetry.space_group_name_H-M   'P 1'
#
loop_
_entity.id
_entity.type
_entity.pdbx_description
1 polymer ?
#
loop_
_entity_poly.entity_id
_entity_poly.type
_entity_poly.pdbx_seq_one_letter_code
_entity_poly.pdbx_strand_id
1 'polypeptide(L)'
;MIKLYNSKTLKIEEFKPIKEGQVSMYVCGPTVYNHAHIGNARPMVVFDVLKRLFEAEGYTVKYVSNFTDVDDKIINKAIEENTTEEVIANRYIEAYQNVRKSLNTELPDITPRVTETMDAIIKFIDELVKSGHAYVVDGDVYFSVESVPTYGEISHQKLDQLEAGARIEENSAKKNPYDFALWKKTDKGIKWNSPWGEGRPGWHTECVVMINDNLGEMIDIHGGGMDLRFPHHENEAAQQEALHGNSLAHYWVHNAMININGDKMSKSLGNVVWAKDVIEKLGVNLTRWLMSSVHYRKELNFSDETIETARKELSRVLLPLKQADIKASLAGVTLSDEYDEASYRNFLDQLDDDMNTPNAYEVIFNTVKQLNTALRTKEIDFTTVSKYRNAVEKMLNVLGIVVEKIVLTEDDKDLFAKWNEAKAEKDFAKADEYRNALSEKGLL
;
A
#
# COMPACT_ATOMS: atom_id res chain seq x y z
N MET A 1 -6.90 19.25 -7.52
CA MET A 1 -5.58 19.15 -8.21
C MET A 1 -4.61 18.49 -7.25
N ILE A 2 -4.14 17.31 -7.61
CA ILE A 2 -3.34 16.46 -6.73
C ILE A 2 -1.95 17.07 -6.50
N LYS A 3 -1.51 17.09 -5.26
CA LYS A 3 -0.16 17.46 -4.82
C LYS A 3 0.44 16.29 -4.07
N LEU A 4 1.72 16.06 -4.23
CA LEU A 4 2.45 14.98 -3.56
C LEU A 4 3.76 15.51 -2.97
N TYR A 5 4.10 15.04 -1.79
CA TYR A 5 5.44 15.26 -1.24
C TYR A 5 6.45 14.41 -2.00
N ASN A 6 7.41 15.07 -2.61
CA ASN A 6 8.47 14.42 -3.37
C ASN A 6 9.73 14.31 -2.50
N SER A 7 10.14 13.08 -2.19
CA SER A 7 11.33 12.81 -1.37
C SER A 7 12.63 13.29 -2.02
N LYS A 8 12.66 13.44 -3.35
CA LYS A 8 13.81 13.98 -4.08
C LYS A 8 13.99 15.47 -3.82
N THR A 9 12.92 16.24 -3.86
CA THR A 9 12.97 17.70 -3.71
C THR A 9 12.67 18.19 -2.29
N LEU A 10 12.15 17.31 -1.41
CA LEU A 10 11.66 17.60 -0.05
C LEU A 10 10.53 18.63 -0.03
N LYS A 11 9.72 18.69 -1.09
CA LYS A 11 8.62 19.64 -1.25
C LYS A 11 7.33 18.94 -1.62
N ILE A 12 6.22 19.56 -1.25
CA ILE A 12 4.91 19.21 -1.80
C ILE A 12 4.81 19.90 -3.16
N GLU A 13 4.60 19.14 -4.20
CA GLU A 13 4.57 19.58 -5.58
C GLU A 13 3.25 19.21 -6.23
N GLU A 14 2.77 20.08 -7.13
CA GLU A 14 1.64 19.78 -7.99
C GLU A 14 1.98 18.61 -8.92
N PHE A 15 1.12 17.60 -8.92
CA PHE A 15 1.30 16.45 -9.80
C PHE A 15 1.06 16.83 -11.26
N LYS A 16 2.03 16.57 -12.11
CA LYS A 16 1.98 16.73 -13.55
C LYS A 16 2.36 15.42 -14.22
N PRO A 17 1.42 14.74 -14.87
CA PRO A 17 1.71 13.46 -15.50
C PRO A 17 2.65 13.64 -16.69
N ILE A 18 3.51 12.64 -16.94
CA ILE A 18 4.33 12.56 -18.17
C ILE A 18 3.43 12.49 -19.40
N LYS A 19 2.34 11.74 -19.29
CA LYS A 19 1.33 11.61 -20.34
C LYS A 19 -0.04 12.02 -19.81
N GLU A 20 -0.65 12.99 -20.47
CA GLU A 20 -1.95 13.54 -20.06
C GLU A 20 -2.99 12.45 -19.81
N GLY A 21 -3.69 12.54 -18.68
CA GLY A 21 -4.72 11.60 -18.26
C GLY A 21 -4.22 10.22 -17.82
N GLN A 22 -2.90 9.97 -17.82
CA GLN A 22 -2.30 8.69 -17.42
C GLN A 22 -1.29 8.88 -16.30
N VAL A 23 -1.17 7.87 -15.46
CA VAL A 23 -0.17 7.82 -14.39
C VAL A 23 0.55 6.48 -14.47
N SER A 24 1.87 6.53 -14.57
CA SER A 24 2.74 5.36 -14.43
C SER A 24 3.27 5.29 -13.01
N MET A 25 2.95 4.20 -12.31
CA MET A 25 3.34 4.00 -10.91
C MET A 25 4.03 2.65 -10.71
N TYR A 26 5.22 2.69 -10.11
CA TYR A 26 5.95 1.50 -9.68
C TYR A 26 6.16 1.54 -8.17
N VAL A 27 5.83 0.44 -7.50
CA VAL A 27 6.07 0.26 -6.06
C VAL A 27 6.89 -0.99 -5.87
N CYS A 28 8.05 -0.87 -5.24
CA CYS A 28 8.92 -2.01 -4.96
C CYS A 28 8.18 -3.09 -4.19
N GLY A 29 8.21 -4.30 -4.73
CA GLY A 29 7.64 -5.47 -4.11
C GLY A 29 8.58 -6.17 -3.13
N PRO A 30 8.13 -7.23 -2.47
CA PRO A 30 8.90 -7.92 -1.45
C PRO A 30 9.89 -8.93 -2.03
N THR A 31 10.93 -9.23 -1.26
CA THR A 31 11.67 -10.49 -1.39
C THR A 31 10.82 -11.62 -0.80
N VAL A 32 10.48 -12.62 -1.60
CA VAL A 32 9.46 -13.62 -1.29
C VAL A 32 10.04 -14.86 -0.60
N TYR A 33 10.50 -14.68 0.62
CA TYR A 33 11.06 -15.77 1.46
C TYR A 33 10.27 -16.05 2.73
N ASN A 34 9.27 -15.21 3.06
CA ASN A 34 8.42 -15.35 4.23
C ASN A 34 7.09 -14.64 4.05
N HIS A 35 6.14 -14.85 4.96
CA HIS A 35 4.89 -14.09 4.99
C HIS A 35 5.12 -12.59 5.12
N ALA A 36 4.18 -11.80 4.62
CA ALA A 36 4.17 -10.36 4.80
C ALA A 36 3.88 -10.02 6.28
N HIS A 37 4.72 -9.20 6.90
CA HIS A 37 4.40 -8.59 8.18
C HIS A 37 3.58 -7.31 7.98
N ILE A 38 3.01 -6.78 9.05
CA ILE A 38 2.11 -5.61 8.96
C ILE A 38 2.80 -4.37 8.37
N GLY A 39 4.10 -4.22 8.55
CA GLY A 39 4.89 -3.16 7.90
C GLY A 39 4.92 -3.26 6.38
N ASN A 40 4.86 -4.48 5.81
CA ASN A 40 4.72 -4.67 4.37
C ASN A 40 3.29 -4.37 3.87
N ALA A 41 2.29 -4.51 4.72
CA ALA A 41 0.90 -4.23 4.38
C ALA A 41 0.62 -2.72 4.28
N ARG A 42 1.36 -1.88 5.01
CA ARG A 42 1.17 -0.43 4.98
C ARG A 42 1.35 0.18 3.59
N PRO A 43 2.46 -0.05 2.86
CA PRO A 43 2.58 0.42 1.49
C PRO A 43 1.51 -0.15 0.56
N MET A 44 1.04 -1.40 0.77
CA MET A 44 -0.08 -1.93 -0.01
C MET A 44 -1.33 -1.05 0.10
N VAL A 45 -1.67 -0.60 1.31
CA VAL A 45 -2.83 0.26 1.55
C VAL A 45 -2.58 1.69 1.08
N VAL A 46 -1.41 2.27 1.37
CA VAL A 46 -1.08 3.66 1.00
C VAL A 46 -1.12 3.86 -0.51
N PHE A 47 -0.47 2.98 -1.28
CA PHE A 47 -0.42 3.10 -2.73
C PHE A 47 -1.73 2.67 -3.41
N ASP A 48 -2.53 1.82 -2.77
CA ASP A 48 -3.90 1.54 -3.20
C ASP A 48 -4.81 2.77 -3.06
N VAL A 49 -4.72 3.49 -1.94
CA VAL A 49 -5.45 4.76 -1.76
C VAL A 49 -5.00 5.80 -2.78
N LEU A 50 -3.69 5.90 -3.04
CA LEU A 50 -3.14 6.81 -4.04
C LEU A 50 -3.66 6.47 -5.45
N LYS A 51 -3.67 5.19 -5.82
CA LYS A 51 -4.22 4.73 -7.10
C LYS A 51 -5.70 5.10 -7.23
N ARG A 52 -6.51 4.77 -6.22
CA ARG A 52 -7.95 5.11 -6.19
C ARG A 52 -8.21 6.61 -6.21
N LEU A 53 -7.36 7.42 -5.59
CA LEU A 53 -7.44 8.87 -5.68
C LEU A 53 -7.22 9.35 -7.13
N PHE A 54 -6.18 8.88 -7.80
CA PHE A 54 -5.95 9.22 -9.21
C PHE A 54 -7.12 8.82 -10.11
N GLU A 55 -7.68 7.65 -9.89
CA GLU A 55 -8.85 7.17 -10.65
C GLU A 55 -10.11 8.00 -10.35
N ALA A 56 -10.32 8.40 -9.09
CA ALA A 56 -11.40 9.30 -8.70
C ALA A 56 -11.27 10.69 -9.33
N GLU A 57 -10.04 11.15 -9.59
CA GLU A 57 -9.72 12.39 -10.31
C GLU A 57 -9.68 12.22 -11.84
N GLY A 58 -10.04 11.03 -12.35
CA GLY A 58 -10.20 10.77 -13.78
C GLY A 58 -8.95 10.31 -14.52
N TYR A 59 -7.87 9.95 -13.80
CA TYR A 59 -6.68 9.38 -14.43
C TYR A 59 -6.82 7.87 -14.65
N THR A 60 -6.13 7.36 -15.65
CA THR A 60 -5.87 5.93 -15.82
C THR A 60 -4.50 5.61 -15.23
N VAL A 61 -4.44 4.73 -14.25
CA VAL A 61 -3.19 4.36 -13.57
C VAL A 61 -2.68 3.02 -14.10
N LYS A 62 -1.44 3.01 -14.62
CA LYS A 62 -0.70 1.77 -14.88
C LYS A 62 0.20 1.49 -13.69
N TYR A 63 -0.16 0.47 -12.92
CA TYR A 63 0.49 0.11 -11.67
C TYR A 63 1.31 -1.18 -11.82
N VAL A 64 2.60 -1.11 -11.51
CA VAL A 64 3.54 -2.23 -11.54
C VAL A 64 4.16 -2.42 -10.15
N SER A 65 4.27 -3.66 -9.70
CA SER A 65 4.95 -4.04 -8.46
C SER A 65 5.56 -5.43 -8.63
N ASN A 66 6.86 -5.54 -8.45
CA ASN A 66 7.61 -6.77 -8.69
C ASN A 66 7.52 -7.78 -7.55
N PHE A 67 8.04 -8.98 -7.82
CA PHE A 67 8.47 -9.94 -6.81
C PHE A 67 9.96 -10.23 -7.00
N THR A 68 10.75 -10.03 -5.93
CA THR A 68 12.12 -10.50 -5.88
C THR A 68 12.12 -11.96 -5.48
N ASP A 69 12.24 -12.84 -6.46
CA ASP A 69 12.14 -14.29 -6.34
C ASP A 69 13.49 -15.01 -6.39
N VAL A 70 14.58 -14.25 -6.33
CA VAL A 70 15.95 -14.73 -6.13
C VAL A 70 16.69 -13.81 -5.14
N ASP A 71 17.17 -14.38 -4.05
CA ASP A 71 17.89 -13.68 -2.98
C ASP A 71 18.53 -14.72 -2.05
N ASP A 72 19.58 -14.33 -1.30
CA ASP A 72 20.22 -15.19 -0.29
C ASP A 72 19.23 -15.79 0.71
N LYS A 73 18.22 -15.00 1.12
CA LYS A 73 17.20 -15.45 2.09
C LYS A 73 16.34 -16.56 1.52
N ILE A 74 16.01 -16.51 0.22
CA ILE A 74 15.24 -17.55 -0.47
C ILE A 74 16.09 -18.81 -0.60
N ILE A 75 17.36 -18.68 -1.01
CA ILE A 75 18.30 -19.78 -1.14
C ILE A 75 18.51 -20.49 0.19
N ASN A 76 18.80 -19.74 1.27
CA ASN A 76 19.00 -20.31 2.58
C ASN A 76 17.75 -21.04 3.10
N LYS A 77 16.57 -20.48 2.86
CA LYS A 77 15.30 -21.11 3.23
C LYS A 77 15.02 -22.39 2.44
N ALA A 78 15.34 -22.39 1.16
CA ALA A 78 15.22 -23.59 0.31
C ALA A 78 16.14 -24.71 0.81
N ILE A 79 17.37 -24.39 1.19
CA ILE A 79 18.31 -25.35 1.78
C ILE A 79 17.79 -25.86 3.13
N GLU A 80 17.33 -24.99 4.01
CA GLU A 80 16.76 -25.32 5.30
C GLU A 80 15.56 -26.26 5.21
N GLU A 81 14.68 -26.03 4.25
CA GLU A 81 13.47 -26.84 4.03
C GLU A 81 13.71 -28.02 3.07
N ASN A 82 14.93 -28.23 2.60
CA ASN A 82 15.29 -29.26 1.61
C ASN A 82 14.37 -29.24 0.37
N THR A 83 14.20 -28.06 -0.22
CA THR A 83 13.38 -27.80 -1.39
C THR A 83 14.10 -26.85 -2.37
N THR A 84 13.41 -26.39 -3.41
CA THR A 84 13.96 -25.46 -4.39
C THR A 84 13.57 -24.02 -4.09
N GLU A 85 14.37 -23.06 -4.58
CA GLU A 85 14.09 -21.62 -4.48
C GLU A 85 12.75 -21.26 -5.14
N GLU A 86 12.43 -21.91 -6.26
CA GLU A 86 11.16 -21.72 -6.96
C GLU A 86 9.95 -22.09 -6.10
N VAL A 87 10.02 -23.21 -5.38
CA VAL A 87 8.96 -23.65 -4.45
C VAL A 87 8.78 -22.64 -3.33
N ILE A 88 9.86 -22.13 -2.74
CA ILE A 88 9.81 -21.10 -1.70
C ILE A 88 9.20 -19.82 -2.26
N ALA A 89 9.72 -19.32 -3.39
CA ALA A 89 9.25 -18.09 -4.00
C ALA A 89 7.76 -18.17 -4.36
N ASN A 90 7.31 -19.21 -5.02
CA ASN A 90 5.91 -19.37 -5.41
C ASN A 90 4.98 -19.42 -4.20
N ARG A 91 5.36 -20.13 -3.12
CA ARG A 91 4.60 -20.17 -1.88
C ARG A 91 4.35 -18.79 -1.30
N TYR A 92 5.39 -17.97 -1.21
CA TYR A 92 5.29 -16.64 -0.59
C TYR A 92 4.76 -15.56 -1.54
N ILE A 93 4.90 -15.73 -2.85
CA ILE A 93 4.16 -14.91 -3.84
C ILE A 93 2.65 -15.11 -3.65
N GLU A 94 2.20 -16.36 -3.57
CA GLU A 94 0.78 -16.66 -3.33
C GLU A 94 0.30 -16.08 -1.99
N ALA A 95 1.07 -16.28 -0.91
CA ALA A 95 0.76 -15.70 0.40
C ALA A 95 0.66 -14.17 0.36
N TYR A 96 1.55 -13.49 -0.36
CA TYR A 96 1.54 -12.04 -0.51
C TYR A 96 0.33 -11.55 -1.33
N GLN A 97 0.01 -12.24 -2.42
CA GLN A 97 -1.18 -11.94 -3.22
C GLN A 97 -2.48 -12.15 -2.43
N ASN A 98 -2.52 -13.15 -1.56
CA ASN A 98 -3.66 -13.38 -0.68
C ASN A 98 -3.82 -12.24 0.33
N VAL A 99 -2.73 -11.70 0.88
CA VAL A 99 -2.77 -10.50 1.75
C VAL A 99 -3.32 -9.29 0.98
N ARG A 100 -2.84 -9.03 -0.25
CA ARG A 100 -3.37 -7.96 -1.11
C ARG A 100 -4.89 -8.09 -1.31
N LYS A 101 -5.36 -9.27 -1.68
CA LYS A 101 -6.81 -9.55 -1.87
C LYS A 101 -7.59 -9.37 -0.58
N SER A 102 -7.09 -9.89 0.54
CA SER A 102 -7.72 -9.78 1.85
C SER A 102 -7.78 -8.35 2.37
N LEU A 103 -6.87 -7.47 1.92
CA LEU A 103 -6.89 -6.03 2.18
C LEU A 103 -7.79 -5.25 1.22
N ASN A 104 -8.48 -5.90 0.30
CA ASN A 104 -9.28 -5.23 -0.74
C ASN A 104 -8.45 -4.21 -1.54
N THR A 105 -7.17 -4.49 -1.79
CA THR A 105 -6.34 -3.65 -2.65
C THR A 105 -6.59 -3.99 -4.11
N GLU A 106 -6.55 -2.99 -4.96
CA GLU A 106 -6.48 -3.19 -6.39
C GLU A 106 -5.12 -3.80 -6.74
N LEU A 107 -5.14 -4.91 -7.47
CA LEU A 107 -3.91 -5.61 -7.80
C LEU A 107 -3.08 -4.80 -8.81
N PRO A 108 -1.75 -4.90 -8.78
CA PRO A 108 -0.94 -4.36 -9.86
C PRO A 108 -1.33 -4.96 -11.21
N ASP A 109 -1.26 -4.13 -12.27
CA ASP A 109 -1.50 -4.59 -13.65
C ASP A 109 -0.44 -5.59 -14.11
N ILE A 110 0.81 -5.40 -13.63
CA ILE A 110 1.94 -6.27 -13.94
C ILE A 110 2.72 -6.53 -12.66
N THR A 111 3.08 -7.80 -12.44
CA THR A 111 3.91 -8.26 -11.31
C THR A 111 5.14 -9.00 -11.84
N PRO A 112 6.14 -8.29 -12.39
CA PRO A 112 7.32 -8.94 -12.96
C PRO A 112 8.13 -9.65 -11.88
N ARG A 113 8.83 -10.73 -12.28
CA ARG A 113 9.74 -11.48 -11.43
C ARG A 113 11.18 -11.27 -11.89
N VAL A 114 12.11 -11.29 -10.96
CA VAL A 114 13.54 -11.16 -11.26
C VAL A 114 14.02 -12.29 -12.15
N THR A 115 13.62 -13.54 -11.85
CA THR A 115 13.99 -14.71 -12.62
C THR A 115 13.51 -14.68 -14.08
N GLU A 116 12.41 -13.97 -14.35
CA GLU A 116 11.86 -13.80 -15.71
C GLU A 116 12.49 -12.60 -16.45
N THR A 117 13.27 -11.77 -15.77
CA THR A 117 13.86 -10.53 -16.31
C THR A 117 15.38 -10.62 -16.46
N MET A 118 15.96 -11.80 -16.26
CA MET A 118 17.39 -11.98 -16.11
C MET A 118 18.23 -11.52 -17.30
N ASP A 119 17.79 -11.81 -18.53
CA ASP A 119 18.51 -11.43 -19.74
C ASP A 119 18.61 -9.90 -19.88
N ALA A 120 17.52 -9.19 -19.56
CA ALA A 120 17.51 -7.74 -19.55
C ALA A 120 18.40 -7.15 -18.44
N ILE A 121 18.43 -7.79 -17.27
CA ILE A 121 19.30 -7.39 -16.15
C ILE A 121 20.77 -7.54 -16.54
N ILE A 122 21.16 -8.68 -17.10
CA ILE A 122 22.55 -8.91 -17.53
C ILE A 122 22.97 -7.90 -18.60
N LYS A 123 22.09 -7.62 -19.57
CA LYS A 123 22.33 -6.62 -20.61
C LYS A 123 22.53 -5.22 -20.00
N PHE A 124 21.68 -4.81 -19.08
CA PHE A 124 21.73 -3.52 -18.41
C PHE A 124 23.06 -3.35 -17.63
N ILE A 125 23.48 -4.39 -16.90
CA ILE A 125 24.75 -4.37 -16.17
C ILE A 125 25.94 -4.30 -17.15
N ASP A 126 25.89 -5.02 -18.27
CA ASP A 126 26.94 -4.98 -19.30
C ASP A 126 27.09 -3.58 -19.92
N GLU A 127 25.98 -2.89 -20.14
CA GLU A 127 25.98 -1.50 -20.61
C GLU A 127 26.60 -0.55 -19.57
N LEU A 128 26.32 -0.73 -18.27
CA LEU A 128 26.97 0.03 -17.19
C LEU A 128 28.48 -0.23 -17.12
N VAL A 129 28.94 -1.45 -17.33
CA VAL A 129 30.36 -1.78 -17.39
C VAL A 129 31.03 -1.12 -18.61
N LYS A 130 30.41 -1.23 -19.79
CA LYS A 130 30.93 -0.63 -21.03
C LYS A 130 30.97 0.88 -21.00
N SER A 131 30.06 1.54 -20.31
CA SER A 131 30.02 2.98 -20.14
C SER A 131 30.98 3.52 -19.04
N GLY A 132 31.61 2.62 -18.28
CA GLY A 132 32.57 2.98 -17.24
C GLY A 132 31.95 3.33 -15.88
N HIS A 133 30.62 3.09 -15.71
CA HIS A 133 29.92 3.30 -14.44
C HIS A 133 29.97 2.08 -13.51
N ALA A 134 30.43 0.95 -14.03
CA ALA A 134 30.63 -0.26 -13.25
C ALA A 134 31.98 -0.91 -13.57
N TYR A 135 32.47 -1.74 -12.68
CA TYR A 135 33.73 -2.46 -12.81
C TYR A 135 33.64 -3.88 -12.29
N VAL A 136 34.48 -4.76 -12.87
CA VAL A 136 34.50 -6.19 -12.57
C VAL A 136 35.69 -6.52 -11.66
N VAL A 137 35.45 -7.29 -10.60
CA VAL A 137 36.47 -7.82 -9.70
C VAL A 137 36.20 -9.29 -9.43
N ASP A 138 37.02 -10.19 -9.93
CA ASP A 138 37.00 -11.63 -9.72
C ASP A 138 35.63 -12.30 -10.04
N GLY A 139 34.87 -11.73 -10.96
CA GLY A 139 33.55 -12.20 -11.37
C GLY A 139 32.38 -11.52 -10.68
N ASP A 140 32.62 -10.69 -9.66
CA ASP A 140 31.65 -9.72 -9.13
C ASP A 140 31.65 -8.46 -9.98
N VAL A 141 30.50 -7.79 -10.07
CA VAL A 141 30.39 -6.49 -10.73
C VAL A 141 29.86 -5.48 -9.74
N TYR A 142 30.56 -4.34 -9.61
CA TYR A 142 30.19 -3.27 -8.70
C TYR A 142 29.88 -1.98 -9.48
N PHE A 143 28.83 -1.29 -9.04
CA PHE A 143 28.54 0.07 -9.49
C PHE A 143 29.45 1.07 -8.78
N SER A 144 30.00 2.02 -9.54
CA SER A 144 30.83 3.10 -9.01
C SER A 144 29.96 4.31 -8.66
N VAL A 145 29.67 4.52 -7.38
CA VAL A 145 28.81 5.64 -6.93
C VAL A 145 29.44 7.00 -7.24
N GLU A 146 30.77 7.12 -7.28
CA GLU A 146 31.46 8.34 -7.63
C GLU A 146 31.31 8.73 -9.11
N SER A 147 30.89 7.79 -9.96
CA SER A 147 30.64 8.05 -11.38
C SER A 147 29.35 8.84 -11.64
N VAL A 148 28.53 9.05 -10.62
CA VAL A 148 27.27 9.80 -10.69
C VAL A 148 27.28 10.95 -9.68
N PRO A 149 27.54 12.20 -10.13
CA PRO A 149 27.65 13.35 -9.24
C PRO A 149 26.42 13.66 -8.39
N THR A 150 25.25 13.22 -8.84
CA THR A 150 23.96 13.41 -8.17
C THR A 150 23.64 12.34 -7.14
N TYR A 151 24.53 11.36 -6.93
CA TYR A 151 24.33 10.33 -5.90
C TYR A 151 24.08 10.97 -4.53
N GLY A 152 22.97 10.59 -3.90
CA GLY A 152 22.51 11.17 -2.65
C GLY A 152 21.30 12.11 -2.79
N GLU A 153 20.80 12.36 -4.02
CA GLU A 153 19.65 13.26 -4.25
C GLU A 153 18.33 12.73 -3.67
N ILE A 154 18.13 11.40 -3.64
CA ILE A 154 16.89 10.80 -3.11
C ILE A 154 16.96 10.71 -1.59
N SER A 155 18.10 10.30 -1.06
CA SER A 155 18.31 10.10 0.37
C SER A 155 18.68 11.38 1.13
N HIS A 156 19.17 12.39 0.42
CA HIS A 156 19.79 13.60 0.97
C HIS A 156 21.02 13.31 1.85
N GLN A 157 21.71 12.20 1.55
CA GLN A 157 22.93 11.80 2.21
C GLN A 157 24.12 12.09 1.28
N LYS A 158 25.12 12.76 1.81
CA LYS A 158 26.37 12.97 1.10
C LYS A 158 27.34 11.84 1.38
N LEU A 159 28.05 11.37 0.36
CA LEU A 159 29.02 10.26 0.49
C LEU A 159 30.08 10.50 1.57
N ASP A 160 30.53 11.73 1.73
CA ASP A 160 31.52 12.14 2.74
C ASP A 160 30.97 12.19 4.18
N GLN A 161 29.65 12.16 4.35
CA GLN A 161 28.96 12.22 5.63
C GLN A 161 28.39 10.85 6.08
N LEU A 162 28.43 9.86 5.20
CA LEU A 162 28.00 8.51 5.53
C LEU A 162 29.09 7.86 6.41
N GLU A 163 28.76 7.52 7.65
CA GLU A 163 29.69 6.79 8.52
C GLU A 163 29.98 5.39 7.97
N ALA A 164 31.23 5.03 7.85
CA ALA A 164 31.65 3.69 7.50
C ALA A 164 31.07 2.69 8.52
N GLY A 165 30.26 1.74 8.03
CA GLY A 165 29.64 0.71 8.88
C GLY A 165 28.13 0.69 8.95
N ALA A 166 27.41 1.72 8.53
CA ALA A 166 25.95 1.72 8.48
C ALA A 166 25.45 0.87 7.29
N ARG A 167 25.27 -0.44 7.47
CA ARG A 167 24.78 -1.42 6.48
C ARG A 167 25.65 -1.61 5.23
N ILE A 168 26.92 -1.29 5.29
CA ILE A 168 27.86 -1.46 4.21
C ILE A 168 28.77 -2.63 4.60
N GLU A 169 28.75 -3.70 3.80
CA GLU A 169 29.78 -4.73 3.92
C GLU A 169 31.11 -4.12 3.50
N GLU A 170 32.02 -4.01 4.45
CA GLU A 170 33.41 -3.66 4.13
C GLU A 170 34.00 -4.80 3.29
N ASN A 171 34.11 -4.55 1.99
CA ASN A 171 34.73 -5.47 1.06
C ASN A 171 35.93 -4.77 0.42
N SER A 172 37.10 -5.35 0.61
CA SER A 172 38.37 -4.84 0.05
C SER A 172 38.41 -4.83 -1.49
N ALA A 173 37.43 -5.51 -2.15
CA ALA A 173 37.29 -5.49 -3.60
C ALA A 173 36.65 -4.20 -4.13
N LYS A 174 35.92 -3.44 -3.28
CA LYS A 174 35.26 -2.20 -3.66
C LYS A 174 36.26 -1.03 -3.73
N LYS A 175 36.15 -0.20 -4.77
CA LYS A 175 36.95 1.04 -4.90
C LYS A 175 36.50 2.12 -3.92
N ASN A 176 35.16 2.19 -3.68
CA ASN A 176 34.53 3.04 -2.68
C ASN A 176 33.65 2.17 -1.78
N PRO A 177 33.63 2.37 -0.45
CA PRO A 177 32.78 1.59 0.46
C PRO A 177 31.28 1.57 0.09
N TYR A 178 30.80 2.61 -0.58
CA TYR A 178 29.41 2.76 -1.02
C TYR A 178 29.10 2.13 -2.36
N ASP A 179 30.11 1.67 -3.10
CA ASP A 179 29.89 0.91 -4.31
C ASP A 179 29.06 -0.34 -3.98
N PHE A 180 28.09 -0.65 -4.81
CA PHE A 180 27.17 -1.76 -4.55
C PHE A 180 27.23 -2.81 -5.65
N ALA A 181 26.95 -4.06 -5.26
CA ALA A 181 27.00 -5.17 -6.20
C ALA A 181 25.84 -5.10 -7.21
N LEU A 182 26.19 -5.20 -8.49
CA LEU A 182 25.26 -5.38 -9.60
C LEU A 182 25.15 -6.86 -9.98
N TRP A 183 26.27 -7.58 -9.90
CA TRP A 183 26.33 -9.02 -10.11
C TRP A 183 27.20 -9.67 -9.05
N LYS A 184 26.75 -10.75 -8.48
CA LYS A 184 27.48 -11.53 -7.47
C LYS A 184 27.81 -12.90 -8.05
N LYS A 185 29.09 -13.20 -8.19
CA LYS A 185 29.56 -14.55 -8.48
C LYS A 185 29.09 -15.48 -7.35
N THR A 186 28.55 -16.62 -7.71
CA THR A 186 28.11 -17.64 -6.75
C THR A 186 28.26 -19.03 -7.29
N ASP A 187 28.58 -19.96 -6.41
CA ASP A 187 28.57 -21.40 -6.64
C ASP A 187 27.39 -22.10 -5.97
N LYS A 188 26.61 -21.36 -5.16
CA LYS A 188 25.47 -21.87 -4.38
C LYS A 188 24.14 -21.35 -4.89
N GLY A 189 23.15 -22.23 -4.87
CA GLY A 189 21.78 -21.90 -5.22
C GLY A 189 21.60 -21.67 -6.73
N ILE A 190 20.46 -21.05 -7.06
CA ILE A 190 20.14 -20.71 -8.44
C ILE A 190 21.10 -19.64 -8.96
N LYS A 191 21.58 -19.82 -10.20
CA LYS A 191 22.54 -18.93 -10.86
C LYS A 191 22.34 -18.93 -12.37
N TRP A 192 22.89 -17.88 -13.00
CA TRP A 192 22.83 -17.68 -14.45
C TRP A 192 24.21 -17.41 -15.00
N ASN A 193 24.39 -17.74 -16.27
CA ASN A 193 25.58 -17.39 -17.03
C ASN A 193 25.57 -15.90 -17.37
N SER A 194 26.70 -15.26 -17.22
CA SER A 194 26.91 -13.86 -17.60
C SER A 194 28.29 -13.67 -18.25
N PRO A 195 28.59 -12.50 -18.86
CA PRO A 195 29.92 -12.18 -19.36
C PRO A 195 31.03 -12.24 -18.29
N TRP A 196 30.67 -12.15 -17.01
CA TRP A 196 31.59 -12.12 -15.87
C TRP A 196 31.70 -13.47 -15.16
N GLY A 197 30.93 -14.45 -15.58
CA GLY A 197 30.84 -15.79 -15.00
C GLY A 197 29.46 -16.10 -14.42
N GLU A 198 29.34 -17.30 -13.85
CA GLU A 198 28.11 -17.74 -13.19
C GLU A 198 27.85 -16.94 -11.91
N GLY A 199 26.61 -16.48 -11.75
CA GLY A 199 26.22 -15.70 -10.59
C GLY A 199 24.75 -15.30 -10.61
N ARG A 200 24.42 -14.25 -9.85
CA ARG A 200 23.10 -13.68 -9.75
C ARG A 200 23.14 -12.17 -9.60
N PRO A 201 22.05 -11.45 -9.89
CA PRO A 201 22.01 -9.99 -9.80
C PRO A 201 22.09 -9.51 -8.35
N GLY A 202 22.63 -8.31 -8.18
CA GLY A 202 22.46 -7.54 -6.96
C GLY A 202 21.05 -6.96 -6.87
N TRP A 203 20.54 -6.82 -5.66
CA TRP A 203 19.16 -6.39 -5.39
C TRP A 203 18.76 -5.03 -5.98
N HIS A 204 19.73 -4.11 -6.18
CA HIS A 204 19.42 -2.74 -6.58
C HIS A 204 19.22 -2.55 -8.09
N THR A 205 19.54 -3.54 -8.91
CA THR A 205 19.41 -3.45 -10.38
C THR A 205 18.07 -3.95 -10.89
N GLU A 206 17.45 -4.84 -10.15
CA GLU A 206 16.22 -5.53 -10.54
C GLU A 206 15.09 -4.57 -10.88
N CYS A 207 14.77 -3.64 -9.97
CA CYS A 207 13.66 -2.72 -10.12
C CYS A 207 13.88 -1.72 -11.26
N VAL A 208 15.10 -1.20 -11.45
CA VAL A 208 15.41 -0.29 -12.56
C VAL A 208 15.08 -0.94 -13.89
N VAL A 209 15.53 -2.18 -14.10
CA VAL A 209 15.29 -2.92 -15.34
C VAL A 209 13.81 -3.23 -15.52
N MET A 210 13.12 -3.68 -14.46
CA MET A 210 11.69 -3.96 -14.53
C MET A 210 10.86 -2.71 -14.80
N ILE A 211 11.26 -1.54 -14.29
CA ILE A 211 10.63 -0.26 -14.61
C ILE A 211 10.81 0.05 -16.10
N ASN A 212 12.04 0.00 -16.59
CA ASN A 212 12.35 0.31 -17.98
C ASN A 212 11.59 -0.61 -18.96
N ASP A 213 11.53 -1.90 -18.66
CA ASP A 213 10.84 -2.89 -19.51
C ASP A 213 9.32 -2.73 -19.53
N ASN A 214 8.71 -2.33 -18.42
CA ASN A 214 7.25 -2.33 -18.27
C ASN A 214 6.60 -0.96 -18.37
N LEU A 215 7.33 0.11 -18.01
CA LEU A 215 6.79 1.47 -17.90
C LEU A 215 7.58 2.51 -18.72
N GLY A 216 8.82 2.18 -19.14
CA GLY A 216 9.73 3.07 -19.85
C GLY A 216 10.81 3.67 -18.94
N GLU A 217 11.72 4.44 -19.55
CA GLU A 217 12.92 4.96 -18.90
C GLU A 217 12.66 6.02 -17.82
N MET A 218 11.48 6.61 -17.80
CA MET A 218 11.05 7.56 -16.79
C MET A 218 9.56 7.37 -16.50
N ILE A 219 9.22 7.29 -15.21
CA ILE A 219 7.86 7.10 -14.73
C ILE A 219 7.37 8.30 -13.91
N ASP A 220 6.06 8.40 -13.71
CA ASP A 220 5.50 9.45 -12.88
C ASP A 220 5.85 9.25 -11.41
N ILE A 221 5.54 8.07 -10.85
CA ILE A 221 5.67 7.81 -9.41
C ILE A 221 6.46 6.53 -9.15
N HIS A 222 7.51 6.66 -8.35
CA HIS A 222 8.20 5.53 -7.72
C HIS A 222 7.95 5.55 -6.22
N GLY A 223 7.43 4.46 -5.69
CA GLY A 223 6.97 4.36 -4.31
C GLY A 223 7.52 3.19 -3.52
N GLY A 224 7.44 3.31 -2.21
CA GLY A 224 7.81 2.27 -1.26
C GLY A 224 7.84 2.74 0.19
N GLY A 225 8.28 1.88 1.10
CA GLY A 225 8.55 2.26 2.50
C GLY A 225 9.76 3.20 2.61
N MET A 226 9.79 3.98 3.68
CA MET A 226 10.90 4.91 3.96
C MET A 226 12.25 4.20 4.10
N ASP A 227 12.26 2.93 4.48
CA ASP A 227 13.45 2.08 4.58
C ASP A 227 14.09 1.77 3.22
N LEU A 228 13.32 1.86 2.12
CA LEU A 228 13.82 1.68 0.77
C LEU A 228 14.48 2.94 0.20
N ARG A 229 14.21 4.12 0.78
CA ARG A 229 14.75 5.39 0.29
C ARG A 229 16.26 5.36 0.18
N PHE A 230 16.93 4.75 1.16
CA PHE A 230 18.36 4.48 1.15
C PHE A 230 18.66 3.09 1.74
N PRO A 231 19.51 2.28 1.09
CA PRO A 231 20.22 2.59 -0.16
C PRO A 231 19.47 2.24 -1.45
N HIS A 232 18.31 1.53 -1.39
CA HIS A 232 17.70 0.87 -2.54
C HIS A 232 17.29 1.86 -3.65
N HIS A 233 16.42 2.81 -3.36
CA HIS A 233 15.92 3.79 -4.34
C HIS A 233 17.03 4.77 -4.80
N GLU A 234 17.95 5.12 -3.91
CA GLU A 234 19.13 5.91 -4.30
C GLU A 234 19.97 5.18 -5.34
N ASN A 235 20.22 3.89 -5.12
CA ASN A 235 21.01 3.06 -6.02
C ASN A 235 20.27 2.79 -7.35
N GLU A 236 18.95 2.71 -7.34
CA GLU A 236 18.16 2.64 -8.57
C GLU A 236 18.29 3.93 -9.39
N ALA A 237 18.08 5.08 -8.75
CA ALA A 237 18.17 6.38 -9.39
C ALA A 237 19.55 6.62 -10.01
N ALA A 238 20.61 6.25 -9.31
CA ALA A 238 21.99 6.38 -9.78
C ALA A 238 22.27 5.55 -11.04
N GLN A 239 21.76 4.31 -11.10
CA GLN A 239 21.93 3.44 -12.27
C GLN A 239 21.19 4.00 -13.50
N GLN A 240 19.98 4.50 -13.31
CA GLN A 240 19.19 5.14 -14.39
C GLN A 240 19.93 6.36 -14.94
N GLU A 241 20.38 7.23 -14.07
CA GLU A 241 21.08 8.44 -14.47
C GLU A 241 22.41 8.14 -15.18
N ALA A 242 23.17 7.16 -14.67
CA ALA A 242 24.42 6.73 -15.27
C ALA A 242 24.26 6.27 -16.72
N LEU A 243 23.18 5.53 -17.02
CA LEU A 243 23.02 4.90 -18.33
C LEU A 243 22.20 5.77 -19.30
N HIS A 244 21.18 6.45 -18.80
CA HIS A 244 20.21 7.19 -19.64
C HIS A 244 20.31 8.71 -19.47
N GLY A 245 21.00 9.21 -18.46
CA GLY A 245 21.16 10.65 -18.19
C GLY A 245 19.87 11.35 -17.73
N ASN A 246 18.87 10.59 -17.27
CA ASN A 246 17.59 11.11 -16.80
C ASN A 246 17.22 10.54 -15.43
N SER A 247 16.24 11.18 -14.77
CA SER A 247 15.66 10.66 -13.53
C SER A 247 14.78 9.43 -13.81
N LEU A 248 14.85 8.43 -12.97
CA LEU A 248 13.97 7.23 -13.06
C LEU A 248 12.48 7.58 -12.83
N ALA A 249 12.20 8.52 -11.93
CA ALA A 249 10.85 8.95 -11.61
C ALA A 249 10.77 10.46 -11.39
N HIS A 250 9.62 11.05 -11.73
CA HIS A 250 9.31 12.45 -11.40
C HIS A 250 9.06 12.62 -9.90
N TYR A 251 8.27 11.72 -9.30
CA TYR A 251 7.88 11.80 -7.89
C TYR A 251 8.33 10.54 -7.14
N TRP A 252 9.08 10.75 -6.06
CA TRP A 252 9.50 9.70 -5.13
C TRP A 252 8.66 9.78 -3.89
N VAL A 253 7.79 8.80 -3.67
CA VAL A 253 6.80 8.78 -2.60
C VAL A 253 7.12 7.68 -1.59
N HIS A 254 7.32 8.05 -0.33
CA HIS A 254 7.69 7.09 0.71
C HIS A 254 6.72 7.16 1.89
N ASN A 255 6.17 6.02 2.28
CA ASN A 255 5.40 5.90 3.50
C ASN A 255 6.30 5.60 4.72
N ALA A 256 5.96 6.19 5.86
CA ALA A 256 6.64 5.92 7.11
C ALA A 256 6.34 4.52 7.65
N MET A 257 7.13 4.08 8.62
CA MET A 257 7.11 2.72 9.18
C MET A 257 5.94 2.52 10.16
N ILE A 258 5.71 1.26 10.53
CA ILE A 258 4.83 0.86 11.63
C ILE A 258 5.69 0.49 12.84
N ASN A 259 5.35 1.06 13.99
CA ASN A 259 5.89 0.68 15.29
C ASN A 259 4.90 -0.23 16.02
N ILE A 260 5.41 -1.16 16.81
CA ILE A 260 4.61 -2.08 17.63
C ILE A 260 4.76 -1.65 19.09
N ASN A 261 3.67 -1.19 19.73
CA ASN A 261 3.67 -0.68 21.09
C ASN A 261 4.76 0.38 21.36
N GLY A 262 4.99 1.27 20.37
CA GLY A 262 6.02 2.30 20.44
C GLY A 262 7.42 1.89 20.01
N ASP A 263 7.68 0.61 19.82
CA ASP A 263 8.97 0.07 19.41
C ASP A 263 9.02 -0.25 17.92
N LYS A 264 10.20 -0.07 17.32
CA LYS A 264 10.43 -0.51 15.93
C LYS A 264 10.23 -2.02 15.82
N MET A 265 9.45 -2.45 14.84
CA MET A 265 9.28 -3.88 14.54
C MET A 265 10.57 -4.48 13.99
N SER A 266 11.07 -5.56 14.63
CA SER A 266 12.22 -6.31 14.15
C SER A 266 12.16 -7.78 14.55
N LYS A 267 12.79 -8.64 13.72
CA LYS A 267 12.91 -10.07 14.04
C LYS A 267 13.74 -10.32 15.30
N SER A 268 14.77 -9.51 15.53
CA SER A 268 15.64 -9.63 16.71
C SER A 268 14.93 -9.32 18.01
N LEU A 269 13.92 -8.46 18.00
CA LEU A 269 13.07 -8.15 19.15
C LEU A 269 11.92 -9.15 19.33
N GLY A 270 11.69 -10.05 18.36
CA GLY A 270 10.61 -11.02 18.41
C GLY A 270 9.20 -10.43 18.36
N ASN A 271 9.07 -9.14 17.97
CA ASN A 271 7.81 -8.41 17.94
C ASN A 271 7.20 -8.32 16.53
N VAL A 272 7.53 -9.26 15.64
CA VAL A 272 6.97 -9.30 14.27
C VAL A 272 5.52 -9.71 14.33
N VAL A 273 4.67 -8.90 13.67
CA VAL A 273 3.23 -9.13 13.53
C VAL A 273 2.90 -9.42 12.08
N TRP A 274 2.31 -10.59 11.81
CA TRP A 274 1.99 -10.99 10.44
C TRP A 274 0.70 -10.33 9.94
N ALA A 275 0.74 -9.82 8.73
CA ALA A 275 -0.40 -9.13 8.13
C ALA A 275 -1.64 -10.02 8.03
N LYS A 276 -1.48 -11.29 7.65
CA LYS A 276 -2.58 -12.26 7.55
C LYS A 276 -3.32 -12.43 8.88
N ASP A 277 -2.59 -12.51 9.99
CA ASP A 277 -3.17 -12.74 11.32
C ASP A 277 -3.92 -11.50 11.82
N VAL A 278 -3.41 -10.31 11.48
CA VAL A 278 -4.08 -9.03 11.77
C VAL A 278 -5.39 -8.92 10.99
N ILE A 279 -5.37 -9.23 9.69
CA ILE A 279 -6.57 -9.15 8.84
C ILE A 279 -7.62 -10.16 9.29
N GLU A 280 -7.21 -11.37 9.66
CA GLU A 280 -8.10 -12.39 10.21
C GLU A 280 -8.75 -11.94 11.52
N LYS A 281 -7.97 -11.32 12.42
CA LYS A 281 -8.44 -10.86 13.73
C LYS A 281 -9.30 -9.60 13.68
N LEU A 282 -8.91 -8.62 12.84
CA LEU A 282 -9.54 -7.29 12.82
C LEU A 282 -10.54 -7.11 11.69
N GLY A 283 -10.45 -7.89 10.63
CA GLY A 283 -11.16 -7.70 9.38
C GLY A 283 -10.53 -6.62 8.49
N VAL A 284 -10.89 -6.64 7.21
CA VAL A 284 -10.34 -5.74 6.19
C VAL A 284 -10.57 -4.27 6.51
N ASN A 285 -11.81 -3.91 6.85
CA ASN A 285 -12.19 -2.51 7.05
C ASN A 285 -11.45 -1.86 8.23
N LEU A 286 -11.36 -2.55 9.37
CA LEU A 286 -10.66 -2.02 10.53
C LEU A 286 -9.15 -1.93 10.28
N THR A 287 -8.57 -2.92 9.61
CA THR A 287 -7.16 -2.91 9.25
C THR A 287 -6.84 -1.73 8.33
N ARG A 288 -7.64 -1.50 7.29
CA ARG A 288 -7.45 -0.36 6.38
C ARG A 288 -7.68 0.97 7.07
N TRP A 289 -8.73 1.09 7.88
CA TRP A 289 -9.03 2.31 8.65
C TRP A 289 -7.87 2.69 9.55
N LEU A 290 -7.33 1.72 10.31
CA LEU A 290 -6.17 1.93 11.17
C LEU A 290 -4.94 2.38 10.38
N MET A 291 -4.65 1.73 9.25
CA MET A 291 -3.48 2.08 8.42
C MET A 291 -3.55 3.46 7.79
N SER A 292 -4.77 3.97 7.55
CA SER A 292 -5.03 5.30 6.99
C SER A 292 -5.36 6.37 8.05
N SER A 293 -5.41 6.00 9.34
CA SER A 293 -5.78 6.91 10.43
C SER A 293 -4.75 8.01 10.71
N VAL A 294 -3.51 7.79 10.31
CA VAL A 294 -2.43 8.78 10.37
C VAL A 294 -1.93 9.08 8.96
N HIS A 295 -1.42 10.29 8.77
CA HIS A 295 -0.82 10.67 7.49
C HIS A 295 0.27 9.68 7.08
N TYR A 296 0.34 9.29 5.79
CA TYR A 296 1.24 8.24 5.31
C TYR A 296 2.73 8.50 5.60
N ARG A 297 3.15 9.77 5.72
CA ARG A 297 4.52 10.16 6.08
C ARG A 297 4.81 10.14 7.58
N LYS A 298 3.82 9.87 8.43
CA LYS A 298 3.99 9.71 9.88
C LYS A 298 4.01 8.24 10.25
N GLU A 299 4.82 7.90 11.25
CA GLU A 299 4.83 6.56 11.82
C GLU A 299 3.46 6.21 12.42
N LEU A 300 3.03 4.98 12.18
CA LEU A 300 1.82 4.41 12.74
C LEU A 300 2.20 3.52 13.94
N ASN A 301 1.68 3.81 15.11
CA ASN A 301 1.80 2.91 16.24
C ASN A 301 0.67 1.87 16.23
N PHE A 302 1.05 0.60 16.13
CA PHE A 302 0.14 -0.54 16.21
C PHE A 302 0.08 -1.02 17.66
N SER A 303 -1.02 -0.71 18.35
CA SER A 303 -1.26 -1.04 19.75
C SER A 303 -2.75 -1.31 19.98
N ASP A 304 -3.09 -1.93 21.10
CA ASP A 304 -4.50 -2.18 21.46
C ASP A 304 -5.29 -0.86 21.57
N GLU A 305 -4.67 0.21 22.06
CA GLU A 305 -5.28 1.53 22.17
C GLU A 305 -5.64 2.13 20.79
N THR A 306 -4.69 2.09 19.83
CA THR A 306 -4.92 2.63 18.48
C THR A 306 -5.92 1.78 17.71
N ILE A 307 -5.92 0.47 17.91
CA ILE A 307 -6.91 -0.46 17.32
C ILE A 307 -8.31 -0.14 17.86
N GLU A 308 -8.46 0.03 19.17
CA GLU A 308 -9.76 0.29 19.78
C GLU A 308 -10.30 1.68 19.39
N THR A 309 -9.44 2.67 19.26
CA THR A 309 -9.80 3.99 18.75
C THR A 309 -10.31 3.89 17.31
N ALA A 310 -9.56 3.22 16.43
CA ALA A 310 -9.97 3.00 15.05
C ALA A 310 -11.28 2.22 14.94
N ARG A 311 -11.51 1.22 15.81
CA ARG A 311 -12.76 0.44 15.87
C ARG A 311 -13.97 1.33 16.19
N LYS A 312 -13.85 2.22 17.17
CA LYS A 312 -14.90 3.16 17.56
C LYS A 312 -15.20 4.14 16.43
N GLU A 313 -14.17 4.68 15.81
CA GLU A 313 -14.29 5.62 14.68
C GLU A 313 -15.00 4.97 13.48
N LEU A 314 -14.54 3.80 13.06
CA LEU A 314 -15.13 3.06 11.93
C LEU A 314 -16.58 2.68 12.22
N SER A 315 -16.90 2.24 13.43
CA SER A 315 -18.26 1.93 13.84
C SER A 315 -19.19 3.15 13.77
N ARG A 316 -18.71 4.34 14.16
CA ARG A 316 -19.45 5.60 14.03
C ARG A 316 -19.75 5.99 12.58
N VAL A 317 -18.97 5.49 11.64
CA VAL A 317 -19.17 5.73 10.20
C VAL A 317 -20.09 4.69 9.60
N LEU A 318 -19.86 3.40 9.84
CA LEU A 318 -20.58 2.32 9.19
C LEU A 318 -22.02 2.15 9.73
N LEU A 319 -22.25 2.38 11.03
CA LEU A 319 -23.56 2.21 11.63
C LEU A 319 -24.64 3.12 11.03
N PRO A 320 -24.41 4.43 10.79
CA PRO A 320 -25.40 5.28 10.13
C PRO A 320 -25.74 4.87 8.68
N LEU A 321 -24.76 4.36 7.92
CA LEU A 321 -25.00 3.82 6.58
C LEU A 321 -25.97 2.64 6.63
N LYS A 322 -25.71 1.70 7.54
CA LYS A 322 -26.56 0.56 7.80
C LYS A 322 -27.98 0.98 8.25
N GLN A 323 -28.08 1.97 9.15
CA GLN A 323 -29.38 2.49 9.59
C GLN A 323 -30.16 3.15 8.45
N ALA A 324 -29.49 3.81 7.51
CA ALA A 324 -30.13 4.39 6.32
C ALA A 324 -30.76 3.28 5.45
N ASP A 325 -30.01 2.21 5.18
CA ASP A 325 -30.49 1.08 4.39
C ASP A 325 -31.68 0.39 5.07
N ILE A 326 -31.61 0.13 6.38
CA ILE A 326 -32.68 -0.50 7.16
C ILE A 326 -33.93 0.37 7.16
N LYS A 327 -33.83 1.67 7.45
CA LYS A 327 -34.99 2.57 7.50
C LYS A 327 -35.65 2.73 6.15
N ALA A 328 -34.86 2.82 5.06
CA ALA A 328 -35.42 2.84 3.71
C ALA A 328 -36.16 1.54 3.38
N SER A 329 -35.58 0.40 3.72
CA SER A 329 -36.20 -0.92 3.49
C SER A 329 -37.49 -1.09 4.28
N LEU A 330 -37.55 -0.66 5.55
CA LEU A 330 -38.76 -0.67 6.36
C LEU A 330 -39.84 0.27 5.84
N ALA A 331 -39.48 1.38 5.24
CA ALA A 331 -40.38 2.33 4.61
C ALA A 331 -40.84 1.91 3.20
N GLY A 332 -40.30 0.80 2.66
CA GLY A 332 -40.57 0.36 1.29
C GLY A 332 -39.99 1.30 0.23
N VAL A 333 -38.96 2.06 0.57
CA VAL A 333 -38.30 3.04 -0.32
C VAL A 333 -36.98 2.48 -0.81
N THR A 334 -36.73 2.60 -2.11
CA THR A 334 -35.41 2.35 -2.68
C THR A 334 -34.59 3.65 -2.66
N LEU A 335 -33.41 3.62 -2.06
CA LEU A 335 -32.49 4.76 -2.08
C LEU A 335 -32.02 5.02 -3.52
N SER A 336 -31.95 6.28 -3.90
CA SER A 336 -31.43 6.69 -5.22
C SER A 336 -29.91 6.54 -5.28
N ASP A 337 -29.35 6.61 -6.49
CA ASP A 337 -27.89 6.60 -6.71
C ASP A 337 -27.26 8.00 -6.62
N GLU A 338 -28.05 9.03 -6.35
CA GLU A 338 -27.56 10.39 -6.16
C GLU A 338 -26.69 10.47 -4.90
N TYR A 339 -25.67 11.31 -4.97
CA TYR A 339 -24.80 11.60 -3.82
C TYR A 339 -24.56 13.10 -3.64
N ASP A 340 -24.15 13.53 -2.46
CA ASP A 340 -23.79 14.91 -2.18
C ASP A 340 -22.41 15.23 -2.77
N GLU A 341 -22.42 15.83 -3.97
CA GLU A 341 -21.21 16.14 -4.73
C GLU A 341 -20.27 17.08 -3.96
N ALA A 342 -20.82 18.03 -3.21
CA ALA A 342 -20.03 18.99 -2.45
C ALA A 342 -19.21 18.34 -1.35
N SER A 343 -19.82 17.43 -0.57
CA SER A 343 -19.12 16.67 0.45
C SER A 343 -18.07 15.73 -0.17
N TYR A 344 -18.40 15.06 -1.26
CA TYR A 344 -17.46 14.17 -1.94
C TYR A 344 -16.28 14.94 -2.52
N ARG A 345 -16.51 16.10 -3.17
CA ARG A 345 -15.43 16.95 -3.67
C ARG A 345 -14.54 17.46 -2.54
N ASN A 346 -15.12 17.93 -1.43
CA ASN A 346 -14.35 18.35 -0.26
C ASN A 346 -13.45 17.21 0.29
N PHE A 347 -13.95 15.97 0.31
CA PHE A 347 -13.16 14.80 0.69
C PHE A 347 -11.96 14.60 -0.24
N LEU A 348 -12.19 14.65 -1.57
CA LEU A 348 -11.10 14.51 -2.54
C LEU A 348 -10.09 15.66 -2.42
N ASP A 349 -10.55 16.90 -2.16
CA ASP A 349 -9.66 18.05 -1.96
C ASP A 349 -8.70 17.85 -0.77
N GLN A 350 -9.13 17.13 0.28
CA GLN A 350 -8.24 16.78 1.39
C GLN A 350 -7.19 15.72 0.98
N LEU A 351 -7.59 14.75 0.17
CA LEU A 351 -6.66 13.74 -0.35
C LEU A 351 -5.73 14.32 -1.43
N ASP A 352 -6.21 15.29 -2.21
CA ASP A 352 -5.39 16.03 -3.18
C ASP A 352 -4.22 16.78 -2.52
N ASP A 353 -4.31 17.10 -1.24
CA ASP A 353 -3.24 17.74 -0.48
C ASP A 353 -2.36 16.69 0.21
N ASP A 354 -1.51 16.03 -0.59
CA ASP A 354 -0.52 15.06 -0.14
C ASP A 354 -1.13 13.86 0.60
N MET A 355 -2.25 13.33 0.09
CA MET A 355 -3.00 12.23 0.70
C MET A 355 -3.31 12.45 2.19
N ASN A 356 -3.84 13.62 2.54
CA ASN A 356 -4.16 13.98 3.92
C ASN A 356 -5.38 13.19 4.43
N THR A 357 -5.20 11.91 4.70
CA THR A 357 -6.26 11.03 5.20
C THR A 357 -6.85 11.48 6.54
N PRO A 358 -6.10 12.06 7.51
CA PRO A 358 -6.72 12.60 8.72
C PRO A 358 -7.75 13.68 8.45
N ASN A 359 -7.47 14.64 7.58
CA ASN A 359 -8.44 15.67 7.20
C ASN A 359 -9.61 15.07 6.39
N ALA A 360 -9.33 14.11 5.51
CA ALA A 360 -10.36 13.39 4.78
C ALA A 360 -11.33 12.65 5.73
N TYR A 361 -10.84 12.10 6.83
CA TYR A 361 -11.67 11.48 7.87
C TYR A 361 -12.62 12.49 8.54
N GLU A 362 -12.17 13.72 8.76
CA GLU A 362 -13.04 14.78 9.30
C GLU A 362 -14.20 15.08 8.35
N VAL A 363 -13.97 15.09 7.04
CA VAL A 363 -15.05 15.27 6.05
C VAL A 363 -16.03 14.10 6.12
N ILE A 364 -15.55 12.85 6.23
CA ILE A 364 -16.41 11.68 6.43
C ILE A 364 -17.27 11.85 7.69
N PHE A 365 -16.69 12.20 8.84
CA PHE A 365 -17.45 12.37 10.09
C PHE A 365 -18.48 13.50 9.99
N ASN A 366 -18.17 14.60 9.33
CA ASN A 366 -19.09 15.70 9.11
C ASN A 366 -20.26 15.29 8.20
N THR A 367 -20.00 14.53 7.13
CA THR A 367 -21.04 14.01 6.24
C THR A 367 -21.92 12.98 6.95
N VAL A 368 -21.33 12.11 7.76
CA VAL A 368 -22.07 11.16 8.64
C VAL A 368 -22.96 11.90 9.64
N LYS A 369 -22.51 13.05 10.18
CA LYS A 369 -23.34 13.89 11.05
C LYS A 369 -24.57 14.41 10.31
N GLN A 370 -24.44 14.84 9.05
CA GLN A 370 -25.59 15.24 8.22
C GLN A 370 -26.54 14.06 7.97
N LEU A 371 -26.01 12.90 7.63
CA LEU A 371 -26.78 11.67 7.47
C LEU A 371 -27.58 11.34 8.75
N ASN A 372 -26.92 11.37 9.91
CA ASN A 372 -27.57 11.15 11.20
C ASN A 372 -28.69 12.15 11.48
N THR A 373 -28.50 13.42 11.11
CA THR A 373 -29.51 14.47 11.25
C THR A 373 -30.73 14.15 10.38
N ALA A 374 -30.51 13.79 9.10
CA ALA A 374 -31.59 13.43 8.18
C ALA A 374 -32.38 12.18 8.65
N LEU A 375 -31.68 11.20 9.24
CA LEU A 375 -32.30 9.96 9.77
C LEU A 375 -33.12 10.16 11.03
N ARG A 376 -32.97 11.29 11.77
CA ARG A 376 -33.68 11.58 13.03
C ARG A 376 -34.89 12.48 12.87
N THR A 377 -35.18 12.97 11.66
CA THR A 377 -36.35 13.77 11.37
C THR A 377 -37.63 12.93 11.56
N LYS A 378 -38.73 13.57 12.00
CA LYS A 378 -40.03 12.89 12.20
C LYS A 378 -40.53 12.29 10.89
N GLU A 379 -40.38 13.01 9.80
CA GLU A 379 -40.64 12.55 8.44
C GLU A 379 -39.27 12.50 7.73
N ILE A 380 -38.84 11.29 7.38
CA ILE A 380 -37.53 11.07 6.78
C ILE A 380 -37.61 11.41 5.29
N ASP A 381 -36.82 12.38 4.85
CA ASP A 381 -36.58 12.61 3.44
C ASP A 381 -35.49 11.65 2.93
N PHE A 382 -35.91 10.55 2.32
CA PHE A 382 -35.00 9.53 1.79
C PHE A 382 -34.18 10.01 0.60
N THR A 383 -34.55 11.11 -0.07
CA THR A 383 -33.72 11.75 -1.09
C THR A 383 -32.47 12.34 -0.46
N THR A 384 -32.62 13.09 0.62
CA THR A 384 -31.50 13.65 1.39
C THR A 384 -30.67 12.54 2.06
N VAL A 385 -31.32 11.51 2.61
CA VAL A 385 -30.63 10.33 3.18
C VAL A 385 -29.77 9.64 2.12
N SER A 386 -30.31 9.39 0.90
CA SER A 386 -29.56 8.80 -0.21
C SER A 386 -28.29 9.59 -0.53
N LYS A 387 -28.41 10.92 -0.66
CA LYS A 387 -27.30 11.79 -1.02
C LYS A 387 -26.13 11.68 -0.03
N TYR A 388 -26.38 11.80 1.25
CA TYR A 388 -25.32 11.71 2.26
C TYR A 388 -24.78 10.30 2.43
N ARG A 389 -25.66 9.29 2.44
CA ARG A 389 -25.27 7.89 2.54
C ARG A 389 -24.32 7.49 1.39
N ASN A 390 -24.68 7.85 0.16
CA ASN A 390 -23.91 7.51 -1.02
C ASN A 390 -22.61 8.32 -1.11
N ALA A 391 -22.60 9.59 -0.66
CA ALA A 391 -21.38 10.37 -0.57
C ALA A 391 -20.35 9.71 0.38
N VAL A 392 -20.80 9.25 1.56
CA VAL A 392 -19.92 8.54 2.50
C VAL A 392 -19.42 7.22 1.89
N GLU A 393 -20.29 6.45 1.25
CA GLU A 393 -19.88 5.20 0.58
C GLU A 393 -18.81 5.45 -0.49
N LYS A 394 -18.98 6.49 -1.33
CA LYS A 394 -17.97 6.87 -2.33
C LYS A 394 -16.64 7.26 -1.69
N MET A 395 -16.66 8.01 -0.59
CA MET A 395 -15.46 8.37 0.17
C MET A 395 -14.75 7.11 0.71
N LEU A 396 -15.52 6.19 1.29
CA LEU A 396 -15.01 4.94 1.83
C LEU A 396 -14.41 4.04 0.73
N ASN A 397 -15.02 4.03 -0.46
CA ASN A 397 -14.51 3.29 -1.61
C ASN A 397 -13.11 3.78 -2.06
N VAL A 398 -12.85 5.09 -2.02
CA VAL A 398 -11.51 5.64 -2.29
C VAL A 398 -10.49 5.16 -1.25
N LEU A 399 -10.91 4.99 0.01
CA LEU A 399 -10.07 4.41 1.05
C LEU A 399 -10.01 2.87 0.99
N GLY A 400 -10.74 2.24 0.06
CA GLY A 400 -10.83 0.78 -0.07
C GLY A 400 -11.58 0.09 1.07
N ILE A 401 -12.40 0.84 1.80
CA ILE A 401 -13.30 0.31 2.83
C ILE A 401 -14.55 -0.26 2.15
N VAL A 402 -14.88 -1.49 2.49
CA VAL A 402 -16.03 -2.19 1.92
C VAL A 402 -17.31 -1.82 2.68
N VAL A 403 -18.30 -1.32 1.97
CA VAL A 403 -19.64 -1.04 2.52
C VAL A 403 -20.62 -2.10 2.03
N GLU A 404 -21.17 -2.86 2.96
CA GLU A 404 -22.23 -3.84 2.66
C GLU A 404 -23.58 -3.13 2.68
N LYS A 405 -24.32 -3.24 1.58
CA LYS A 405 -25.68 -2.72 1.49
C LYS A 405 -26.64 -3.69 2.17
N ILE A 406 -27.41 -3.20 3.12
CA ILE A 406 -28.40 -4.02 3.85
C ILE A 406 -29.72 -3.97 3.11
N VAL A 407 -30.23 -5.15 2.77
CA VAL A 407 -31.59 -5.35 2.24
C VAL A 407 -32.34 -6.29 3.17
N LEU A 408 -33.44 -5.80 3.78
CA LEU A 408 -34.23 -6.60 4.69
C LEU A 408 -35.09 -7.60 3.93
N THR A 409 -35.12 -8.85 4.40
CA THR A 409 -36.13 -9.84 3.99
C THR A 409 -37.50 -9.52 4.61
N GLU A 410 -38.57 -10.14 4.12
CA GLU A 410 -39.91 -9.98 4.73
C GLU A 410 -39.93 -10.47 6.19
N ASP A 411 -39.20 -11.54 6.51
CA ASP A 411 -39.03 -12.03 7.87
C ASP A 411 -38.34 -11.02 8.78
N ASP A 412 -37.32 -10.29 8.25
CA ASP A 412 -36.64 -9.24 9.00
C ASP A 412 -37.58 -8.06 9.29
N LYS A 413 -38.37 -7.65 8.30
CA LYS A 413 -39.39 -6.59 8.46
C LYS A 413 -40.45 -6.98 9.49
N ASP A 414 -40.94 -8.22 9.45
CA ASP A 414 -41.86 -8.76 10.43
C ASP A 414 -41.25 -8.76 11.85
N LEU A 415 -39.98 -9.13 11.97
CA LEU A 415 -39.27 -9.08 13.25
C LEU A 415 -39.18 -7.66 13.81
N PHE A 416 -38.88 -6.67 12.96
CA PHE A 416 -38.91 -5.25 13.35
C PHE A 416 -40.30 -4.79 13.77
N ALA A 417 -41.34 -5.22 13.06
CA ALA A 417 -42.72 -4.90 13.40
C ALA A 417 -43.12 -5.47 14.80
N LYS A 418 -42.83 -6.74 15.05
CA LYS A 418 -43.04 -7.39 16.35
C LYS A 418 -42.27 -6.71 17.48
N TRP A 419 -41.01 -6.31 17.22
CA TRP A 419 -40.21 -5.56 18.19
C TRP A 419 -40.83 -4.22 18.54
N ASN A 420 -41.34 -3.47 17.55
CA ASN A 420 -41.97 -2.17 17.76
C ASN A 420 -43.31 -2.33 18.48
N GLU A 421 -44.09 -3.34 18.16
CA GLU A 421 -45.38 -3.67 18.84
C GLU A 421 -45.15 -4.01 20.32
N ALA A 422 -44.22 -4.91 20.63
CA ALA A 422 -43.85 -5.26 22.00
C ALA A 422 -43.40 -4.04 22.83
N LYS A 423 -42.63 -3.10 22.20
CA LYS A 423 -42.26 -1.83 22.85
C LYS A 423 -43.47 -0.93 23.13
N ALA A 424 -44.41 -0.84 22.19
CA ALA A 424 -45.62 -0.04 22.36
C ALA A 424 -46.55 -0.61 23.46
N GLU A 425 -46.64 -1.92 23.56
CA GLU A 425 -47.39 -2.63 24.60
C GLU A 425 -46.66 -2.69 25.97
N LYS A 426 -45.37 -2.21 26.02
CA LYS A 426 -44.48 -2.28 27.18
C LYS A 426 -44.20 -3.72 27.65
N ASP A 427 -44.31 -4.70 26.74
CA ASP A 427 -43.87 -6.06 26.99
C ASP A 427 -42.32 -6.12 26.81
N PHE A 428 -41.61 -5.75 27.86
CA PHE A 428 -40.16 -5.65 27.81
C PHE A 428 -39.46 -6.99 27.57
N ALA A 429 -40.08 -8.11 28.04
CA ALA A 429 -39.51 -9.43 27.85
C ALA A 429 -39.51 -9.83 26.36
N LYS A 430 -40.63 -9.67 25.67
CA LYS A 430 -40.71 -9.92 24.23
C LYS A 430 -39.90 -8.91 23.42
N ALA A 431 -39.88 -7.62 23.82
CA ALA A 431 -39.09 -6.62 23.17
C ALA A 431 -37.60 -6.96 23.22
N ASP A 432 -37.08 -7.46 24.35
CA ASP A 432 -35.71 -7.91 24.48
C ASP A 432 -35.41 -9.17 23.66
N GLU A 433 -36.34 -10.13 23.58
CA GLU A 433 -36.23 -11.32 22.73
C GLU A 433 -36.06 -10.92 21.24
N TYR A 434 -36.94 -10.08 20.72
CA TYR A 434 -36.87 -9.61 19.32
C TYR A 434 -35.65 -8.75 19.07
N ARG A 435 -35.26 -7.92 20.03
CA ARG A 435 -34.03 -7.12 19.95
C ARG A 435 -32.79 -8.02 19.82
N ASN A 436 -32.71 -9.06 20.64
CA ASN A 436 -31.61 -10.02 20.59
C ASN A 436 -31.56 -10.74 19.24
N ALA A 437 -32.73 -11.20 18.73
CA ALA A 437 -32.81 -11.82 17.41
C ALA A 437 -32.34 -10.88 16.27
N LEU A 438 -32.75 -9.60 16.31
CA LEU A 438 -32.27 -8.59 15.37
C LEU A 438 -30.75 -8.34 15.51
N SER A 439 -30.25 -8.33 16.74
CA SER A 439 -28.79 -8.16 17.00
C SER A 439 -27.99 -9.37 16.52
N GLU A 440 -28.46 -10.60 16.72
CA GLU A 440 -27.82 -11.82 16.21
C GLU A 440 -27.75 -11.84 14.67
N LYS A 441 -28.75 -11.26 14.00
CA LYS A 441 -28.74 -11.04 12.55
C LYS A 441 -27.85 -9.85 12.13
N GLY A 442 -27.29 -9.15 13.08
CA GLY A 442 -26.49 -7.96 12.82
C GLY A 442 -27.32 -6.78 12.28
N LEU A 443 -28.61 -6.67 12.59
CA LEU A 443 -29.51 -5.62 12.12
C LEU A 443 -29.69 -4.45 13.11
N LEU A 444 -29.13 -4.57 14.30
CA LEU A 444 -29.09 -3.52 15.34
C LEU A 444 -27.66 -3.19 15.74
#